data_6049acec8e26f52714f7d027d35db805
#
_entry.id   6049acec8e26f52714f7d027d35db805
#
_cell.length_a   1.000
_cell.length_b   1.000
_cell.length_c   1.000
_cell.angle_alpha   90.00
_cell.angle_beta   90.00
_cell.angle_gamma   90.00
#
_symmetry.space_group_name_H-M   'P 1'
#
loop_
_entity.id
_entity.type
_entity.pdbx_description
1 polymer ?
#
loop_
_entity_poly.entity_id
_entity_poly.type
_entity_poly.pdbx_seq_one_letter_code
_entity_poly.pdbx_strand_id
1 'polypeptide(L)'
;EIPHRPVVAVEIMDRRPDGWSELLMETWDDVMDDPGQWAKAAEEAGADVILMHLSLTDAEGEPTNPEHAVKAVKAALDTSGLPMIVFGPGQPEKDNELLVEISNACKGERLALGVCEEKNYRTIVASALANDHLVVARTAMDVNLAKQLNILISDMGMPLDRVIMDPTTGALGYGFEYGYSVMERLRIAALQGDSMTQLPMLVTPGEE
;
A
#
# COMPACT_ATOMS: atom_id res chain seq x y z
N GLU A 1 -16.64 -15.57 -13.88
CA GLU A 1 -16.25 -16.23 -12.63
C GLU A 1 -14.96 -15.62 -12.11
N ILE A 2 -14.87 -15.41 -10.79
CA ILE A 2 -13.63 -14.99 -10.15
C ILE A 2 -12.90 -16.27 -9.75
N PRO A 3 -11.75 -16.59 -10.36
CA PRO A 3 -11.07 -17.86 -10.10
C PRO A 3 -10.39 -17.92 -8.74
N HIS A 4 -10.20 -16.76 -8.08
CA HIS A 4 -9.49 -16.63 -6.80
C HIS A 4 -10.32 -15.85 -5.79
N ARG A 5 -10.21 -16.22 -4.50
CA ARG A 5 -10.80 -15.44 -3.42
C ARG A 5 -10.11 -14.07 -3.29
N PRO A 6 -10.78 -13.06 -2.71
CA PRO A 6 -10.10 -11.85 -2.30
C PRO A 6 -8.93 -12.15 -1.35
N VAL A 7 -7.84 -11.41 -1.52
CA VAL A 7 -6.66 -11.47 -0.66
C VAL A 7 -6.86 -10.50 0.50
N VAL A 8 -6.55 -10.94 1.72
CA VAL A 8 -6.69 -10.13 2.93
C VAL A 8 -5.32 -9.59 3.32
N ALA A 9 -5.15 -8.28 3.26
CA ALA A 9 -3.99 -7.60 3.83
C ALA A 9 -4.30 -7.18 5.27
N VAL A 10 -3.38 -7.46 6.18
CA VAL A 10 -3.43 -6.93 7.56
C VAL A 10 -2.47 -5.76 7.65
N GLU A 11 -3.00 -4.61 8.07
CA GLU A 11 -2.22 -3.41 8.31
C GLU A 11 -1.46 -3.51 9.62
N ILE A 12 -0.17 -3.20 9.55
CA ILE A 12 0.71 -3.00 10.69
C ILE A 12 1.43 -1.65 10.51
N MET A 13 2.01 -1.13 11.57
CA MET A 13 2.77 0.12 11.50
C MET A 13 4.24 -0.08 11.86
N ASP A 14 5.07 0.88 11.48
CA ASP A 14 6.49 0.92 11.82
C ASP A 14 6.75 1.16 13.31
N ARG A 15 5.71 1.53 14.07
CA ARG A 15 5.67 1.73 15.52
C ARG A 15 4.25 1.65 16.03
N ARG A 16 4.08 1.61 17.35
CA ARG A 16 2.76 1.66 18.00
C ARG A 16 1.97 2.90 17.56
N PRO A 17 0.75 2.73 17.00
CA PRO A 17 -0.06 3.84 16.55
C PRO A 17 -0.66 4.64 17.72
N ASP A 18 -0.82 5.94 17.51
CA ASP A 18 -1.58 6.80 18.38
C ASP A 18 -3.02 6.92 17.84
N GLY A 19 -4.01 6.64 18.67
CA GLY A 19 -5.41 6.91 18.34
C GLY A 19 -6.17 5.79 17.61
N TRP A 20 -5.63 4.58 17.51
CA TRP A 20 -6.41 3.42 17.10
C TRP A 20 -7.49 3.09 18.16
N SER A 21 -8.55 2.39 17.73
CA SER A 21 -9.62 1.99 18.64
C SER A 21 -9.06 1.10 19.77
N GLU A 22 -9.67 1.19 20.97
CA GLU A 22 -9.30 0.36 22.12
C GLU A 22 -9.29 -1.13 21.78
N LEU A 23 -10.25 -1.58 20.97
CA LEU A 23 -10.35 -2.98 20.55
C LEU A 23 -9.12 -3.43 19.75
N LEU A 24 -8.63 -2.60 18.82
CA LEU A 24 -7.42 -2.91 18.04
C LEU A 24 -6.17 -2.85 18.91
N MET A 25 -6.09 -1.85 19.81
CA MET A 25 -4.99 -1.73 20.77
C MET A 25 -4.90 -2.95 21.68
N GLU A 26 -6.03 -3.42 22.23
CA GLU A 26 -6.09 -4.64 23.06
C GLU A 26 -5.73 -5.90 22.27
N THR A 27 -6.15 -5.99 21.01
CA THR A 27 -5.91 -7.17 20.17
C THR A 27 -4.45 -7.38 19.83
N TRP A 28 -3.71 -6.29 19.59
CA TRP A 28 -2.34 -6.32 19.12
C TRP A 28 -1.30 -5.82 20.15
N ASP A 29 -1.72 -5.50 21.38
CA ASP A 29 -0.91 -4.82 22.41
C ASP A 29 0.49 -5.44 22.61
N ASP A 30 0.57 -6.75 22.66
CA ASP A 30 1.81 -7.49 22.94
C ASP A 30 2.87 -7.36 21.83
N VAL A 31 2.47 -6.95 20.61
CA VAL A 31 3.33 -6.98 19.41
C VAL A 31 3.56 -5.63 18.74
N MET A 32 2.76 -4.62 19.05
CA MET A 32 2.78 -3.31 18.36
C MET A 32 4.11 -2.53 18.45
N ASP A 33 4.94 -2.84 19.44
CA ASP A 33 6.22 -2.17 19.65
C ASP A 33 7.37 -2.79 18.83
N ASP A 34 7.10 -3.92 18.16
CA ASP A 34 8.06 -4.62 17.31
C ASP A 34 7.41 -4.99 15.96
N PRO A 35 7.69 -4.25 14.87
CA PRO A 35 7.11 -4.52 13.56
C PRO A 35 7.32 -5.95 13.05
N GLY A 36 8.43 -6.60 13.42
CA GLY A 36 8.69 -7.98 13.08
C GLY A 36 7.74 -8.95 13.81
N GLN A 37 7.57 -8.78 15.11
CA GLN A 37 6.62 -9.60 15.88
C GLN A 37 5.18 -9.35 15.42
N TRP A 38 4.85 -8.12 15.09
CA TRP A 38 3.52 -7.77 14.59
C TRP A 38 3.24 -8.39 13.22
N ALA A 39 4.20 -8.36 12.28
CA ALA A 39 4.09 -9.03 10.98
C ALA A 39 3.88 -10.55 11.15
N LYS A 40 4.62 -11.18 12.06
CA LYS A 40 4.46 -12.59 12.37
C LYS A 40 3.09 -12.90 12.97
N ALA A 41 2.62 -12.11 13.92
CA ALA A 41 1.30 -12.28 14.52
C ALA A 41 0.17 -12.09 13.50
N ALA A 42 0.31 -11.14 12.56
CA ALA A 42 -0.62 -10.95 11.45
C ALA A 42 -0.67 -12.18 10.52
N GLU A 43 0.48 -12.77 10.20
CA GLU A 43 0.55 -14.03 9.43
C GLU A 43 -0.12 -15.19 10.17
N GLU A 44 0.13 -15.34 11.46
CA GLU A 44 -0.50 -16.37 12.31
C GLU A 44 -2.02 -16.16 12.44
N ALA A 45 -2.49 -14.91 12.38
CA ALA A 45 -3.92 -14.57 12.35
C ALA A 45 -4.59 -14.84 10.99
N GLY A 46 -3.82 -15.21 9.96
CA GLY A 46 -4.33 -15.61 8.65
C GLY A 46 -4.32 -14.51 7.60
N ALA A 47 -3.47 -13.50 7.73
CA ALA A 47 -3.19 -12.55 6.65
C ALA A 47 -2.65 -13.28 5.41
N ASP A 48 -2.98 -12.77 4.23
CA ASP A 48 -2.38 -13.18 2.97
C ASP A 48 -1.26 -12.22 2.53
N VAL A 49 -1.31 -10.98 3.01
CA VAL A 49 -0.37 -9.88 2.70
C VAL A 49 -0.20 -9.03 3.95
N ILE A 50 0.99 -8.53 4.18
CA ILE A 50 1.25 -7.48 5.18
C ILE A 50 1.17 -6.12 4.49
N LEU A 51 0.46 -5.17 5.09
CA LEU A 51 0.51 -3.77 4.71
C LEU A 51 1.23 -2.99 5.83
N MET A 52 2.47 -2.59 5.58
CA MET A 52 3.23 -1.73 6.48
C MET A 52 2.90 -0.28 6.19
N HIS A 53 2.30 0.42 7.14
CA HIS A 53 2.02 1.85 7.04
C HIS A 53 3.04 2.64 7.87
N LEU A 54 3.79 3.52 7.21
CA LEU A 54 4.83 4.31 7.87
C LEU A 54 4.23 5.52 8.56
N SER A 55 4.70 5.78 9.77
CA SER A 55 4.33 6.96 10.54
C SER A 55 4.95 8.23 9.99
N LEU A 56 4.25 9.37 10.08
CA LEU A 56 4.77 10.67 9.65
C LEU A 56 5.86 11.18 10.58
N THR A 57 5.67 10.97 11.88
CA THR A 57 6.58 11.42 12.93
C THR A 57 6.94 10.26 13.85
N ASP A 58 8.06 10.38 14.54
CA ASP A 58 8.47 9.48 15.61
C ASP A 58 7.72 9.77 16.93
N ALA A 59 8.08 9.06 18.01
CA ALA A 59 7.44 9.21 19.32
C ALA A 59 7.68 10.59 19.97
N GLU A 60 8.73 11.28 19.56
CA GLU A 60 9.09 12.63 20.00
C GLU A 60 8.43 13.73 19.16
N GLY A 61 7.72 13.37 18.09
CA GLY A 61 7.05 14.29 17.16
C GLY A 61 7.96 14.81 16.04
N GLU A 62 9.18 14.31 15.93
CA GLU A 62 10.09 14.63 14.83
C GLU A 62 9.75 13.80 13.58
N PRO A 63 10.05 14.29 12.37
CA PRO A 63 9.78 13.54 11.14
C PRO A 63 10.43 12.16 11.14
N THR A 64 9.68 11.12 10.77
CA THR A 64 10.18 9.73 10.71
C THR A 64 11.49 9.65 9.94
N ASN A 65 12.50 9.05 10.54
CA ASN A 65 13.82 8.87 9.93
C ASN A 65 13.80 7.73 8.91
N PRO A 66 14.36 7.88 7.69
CA PRO A 66 14.46 6.82 6.70
C PRO A 66 15.14 5.53 7.21
N GLU A 67 16.16 5.65 8.05
CA GLU A 67 16.84 4.49 8.64
C GLU A 67 15.91 3.67 9.55
N HIS A 68 15.03 4.35 10.31
CA HIS A 68 14.00 3.69 11.12
C HIS A 68 13.00 2.97 10.23
N ALA A 69 12.49 3.62 9.19
CA ALA A 69 11.53 3.02 8.25
C ALA A 69 12.11 1.77 7.56
N VAL A 70 13.36 1.84 7.08
CA VAL A 70 14.07 0.69 6.50
C VAL A 70 14.22 -0.44 7.51
N LYS A 71 14.58 -0.13 8.76
CA LYS A 71 14.73 -1.13 9.83
C LYS A 71 13.41 -1.84 10.12
N ALA A 72 12.30 -1.09 10.22
CA ALA A 72 10.97 -1.64 10.46
C ALA A 72 10.52 -2.58 9.33
N VAL A 73 10.67 -2.16 8.07
CA VAL A 73 10.34 -2.98 6.91
C VAL A 73 11.18 -4.28 6.88
N LYS A 74 12.49 -4.17 7.11
CA LYS A 74 13.36 -5.37 7.15
C LYS A 74 13.00 -6.30 8.29
N ALA A 75 12.69 -5.79 9.49
CA ALA A 75 12.27 -6.61 10.61
C ALA A 75 11.01 -7.42 10.28
N ALA A 76 10.03 -6.81 9.60
CA ALA A 76 8.84 -7.49 9.16
C ALA A 76 9.11 -8.53 8.05
N LEU A 77 9.99 -8.23 7.07
CA LEU A 77 10.39 -9.19 6.03
C LEU A 77 11.16 -10.38 6.60
N ASP A 78 11.99 -10.17 7.62
CA ASP A 78 12.80 -11.23 8.24
C ASP A 78 11.95 -12.23 9.06
N THR A 79 10.75 -11.82 9.50
CA THR A 79 9.90 -12.61 10.41
C THR A 79 8.66 -13.19 9.77
N SER A 80 8.17 -12.61 8.66
CA SER A 80 7.01 -13.08 7.92
C SER A 80 7.41 -13.50 6.51
N GLY A 81 6.83 -14.64 6.04
CA GLY A 81 6.98 -15.11 4.67
C GLY A 81 5.99 -14.50 3.68
N LEU A 82 5.13 -13.57 4.10
CA LEU A 82 4.08 -13.00 3.28
C LEU A 82 4.58 -11.87 2.36
N PRO A 83 3.94 -11.68 1.19
CA PRO A 83 4.15 -10.49 0.38
C PRO A 83 3.85 -9.21 1.19
N MET A 84 4.54 -8.12 0.87
CA MET A 84 4.40 -6.87 1.62
C MET A 84 4.08 -5.68 0.72
N ILE A 85 3.09 -4.90 1.15
CA ILE A 85 2.81 -3.54 0.66
C ILE A 85 3.41 -2.57 1.68
N VAL A 86 4.06 -1.51 1.22
CA VAL A 86 4.59 -0.46 2.09
C VAL A 86 3.97 0.87 1.68
N PHE A 87 3.23 1.48 2.60
CA PHE A 87 2.67 2.82 2.43
C PHE A 87 3.51 3.86 3.15
N GLY A 88 3.76 4.97 2.46
CA GLY A 88 4.29 6.18 3.09
C GLY A 88 3.24 6.86 3.97
N PRO A 89 3.64 7.89 4.73
CA PRO A 89 2.75 8.62 5.66
C PRO A 89 1.71 9.52 4.98
N GLY A 90 1.58 9.52 3.66
CA GLY A 90 0.60 10.31 2.92
C GLY A 90 0.99 11.75 2.63
N GLN A 91 2.27 12.09 2.78
CA GLN A 91 2.84 13.37 2.35
C GLN A 91 3.82 13.14 1.20
N PRO A 92 3.55 13.64 -0.04
CA PRO A 92 4.30 13.26 -1.24
C PRO A 92 5.81 13.43 -1.14
N GLU A 93 6.30 14.50 -0.49
CA GLU A 93 7.72 14.71 -0.30
C GLU A 93 8.34 13.70 0.67
N LYS A 94 7.64 13.41 1.77
CA LYS A 94 8.07 12.44 2.77
C LYS A 94 7.94 11.01 2.25
N ASP A 95 6.87 10.71 1.52
CA ASP A 95 6.69 9.44 0.84
C ASP A 95 7.84 9.16 -0.14
N ASN A 96 8.23 10.15 -0.94
CA ASN A 96 9.38 10.04 -1.83
C ASN A 96 10.68 9.75 -1.07
N GLU A 97 10.95 10.46 0.03
CA GLU A 97 12.14 10.26 0.86
C GLU A 97 12.19 8.82 1.41
N LEU A 98 11.11 8.40 2.11
CA LEU A 98 11.09 7.11 2.79
C LEU A 98 11.04 5.92 1.83
N LEU A 99 10.16 5.98 0.81
CA LEU A 99 9.96 4.86 -0.10
C LEU A 99 11.14 4.63 -1.04
N VAL A 100 11.88 5.67 -1.42
CA VAL A 100 13.11 5.52 -2.21
C VAL A 100 14.19 4.82 -1.40
N GLU A 101 14.39 5.20 -0.14
CA GLU A 101 15.37 4.54 0.73
C GLU A 101 15.00 3.08 1.02
N ILE A 102 13.72 2.79 1.29
CA ILE A 102 13.22 1.42 1.45
C ILE A 102 13.43 0.61 0.18
N SER A 103 13.08 1.17 -0.98
CA SER A 103 13.26 0.53 -2.28
C SER A 103 14.73 0.13 -2.52
N ASN A 104 15.66 1.03 -2.21
CA ASN A 104 17.10 0.77 -2.35
C ASN A 104 17.58 -0.31 -1.38
N ALA A 105 17.13 -0.23 -0.12
CA ALA A 105 17.58 -1.12 0.95
C ALA A 105 17.00 -2.54 0.85
N CYS A 106 15.83 -2.70 0.18
CA CYS A 106 15.08 -3.95 0.02
C CYS A 106 15.05 -4.39 -1.45
N LYS A 107 16.09 -4.10 -2.22
CA LYS A 107 16.19 -4.45 -3.64
C LYS A 107 15.98 -5.95 -3.88
N GLY A 108 15.02 -6.27 -4.76
CA GLY A 108 14.70 -7.66 -5.12
C GLY A 108 13.65 -8.34 -4.24
N GLU A 109 13.21 -7.71 -3.14
CA GLU A 109 12.16 -8.26 -2.26
C GLU A 109 10.75 -8.13 -2.86
N ARG A 110 10.61 -7.46 -4.01
CA ARG A 110 9.35 -7.27 -4.73
C ARG A 110 8.22 -6.67 -3.89
N LEU A 111 8.56 -5.65 -3.10
CA LEU A 111 7.59 -4.88 -2.34
C LEU A 111 6.60 -4.17 -3.28
N ALA A 112 5.37 -3.93 -2.84
CA ALA A 112 4.45 -2.99 -3.48
C ALA A 112 4.53 -1.63 -2.79
N LEU A 113 5.12 -0.65 -3.45
CA LEU A 113 5.36 0.69 -2.89
C LEU A 113 4.17 1.62 -3.14
N GLY A 114 3.66 2.24 -2.13
CA GLY A 114 2.53 3.19 -2.16
C GLY A 114 2.64 4.26 -1.05
N VAL A 115 1.96 5.35 -1.13
CA VAL A 115 0.92 5.65 -2.13
C VAL A 115 1.57 6.33 -3.35
N CYS A 116 1.38 5.77 -4.53
CA CYS A 116 1.84 6.34 -5.79
C CYS A 116 0.70 7.17 -6.42
N GLU A 117 0.82 8.48 -6.42
CA GLU A 117 -0.19 9.44 -6.88
C GLU A 117 0.37 10.33 -8.02
N GLU A 118 -0.49 11.16 -8.62
CA GLU A 118 -0.09 12.10 -9.68
C GLU A 118 1.10 12.99 -9.27
N LYS A 119 1.19 13.36 -7.98
CA LYS A 119 2.23 14.26 -7.47
C LYS A 119 3.60 13.63 -7.33
N ASN A 120 3.68 12.32 -7.06
CA ASN A 120 4.92 11.62 -6.71
C ASN A 120 5.25 10.40 -7.61
N TYR A 121 4.35 10.01 -8.53
CA TYR A 121 4.50 8.76 -9.30
C TYR A 121 5.85 8.63 -10.01
N ARG A 122 6.42 9.73 -10.52
CA ARG A 122 7.69 9.69 -11.25
C ARG A 122 8.84 9.16 -10.39
N THR A 123 8.92 9.65 -9.16
CA THR A 123 9.97 9.26 -8.22
C THR A 123 9.78 7.81 -7.78
N ILE A 124 8.56 7.44 -7.36
CA ILE A 124 8.27 6.10 -6.85
C ILE A 124 8.38 5.05 -7.95
N VAL A 125 7.84 5.31 -9.15
CA VAL A 125 7.95 4.39 -10.29
C VAL A 125 9.39 4.20 -10.73
N ALA A 126 10.18 5.27 -10.80
CA ALA A 126 11.60 5.15 -11.16
C ALA A 126 12.37 4.28 -10.16
N SER A 127 12.14 4.47 -8.86
CA SER A 127 12.76 3.68 -7.81
C SER A 127 12.30 2.21 -7.84
N ALA A 128 10.98 1.98 -8.02
CA ALA A 128 10.43 0.65 -8.13
C ALA A 128 10.97 -0.12 -9.34
N LEU A 129 11.13 0.54 -10.49
CA LEU A 129 11.74 -0.05 -11.68
C LEU A 129 13.19 -0.45 -11.45
N ALA A 130 13.98 0.42 -10.82
CA ALA A 130 15.40 0.20 -10.58
C ALA A 130 15.69 -0.97 -9.64
N ASN A 131 14.76 -1.27 -8.72
CA ASN A 131 14.96 -2.21 -7.63
C ASN A 131 14.00 -3.43 -7.66
N ASP A 132 13.25 -3.61 -8.74
CA ASP A 132 12.31 -4.73 -8.98
C ASP A 132 11.12 -4.76 -8.01
N HIS A 133 10.52 -3.60 -7.73
CA HIS A 133 9.32 -3.46 -6.91
C HIS A 133 8.06 -3.25 -7.74
N LEU A 134 6.89 -3.41 -7.12
CA LEU A 134 5.57 -3.05 -7.63
C LEU A 134 5.20 -1.65 -7.13
N VAL A 135 4.11 -1.07 -7.66
CA VAL A 135 3.55 0.19 -7.18
C VAL A 135 2.06 0.07 -6.90
N VAL A 136 1.58 0.76 -5.86
CA VAL A 136 0.15 0.93 -5.59
C VAL A 136 -0.27 2.33 -6.07
N ALA A 137 -1.00 2.38 -7.16
CA ALA A 137 -1.45 3.59 -7.82
C ALA A 137 -2.79 4.06 -7.23
N ARG A 138 -2.75 5.08 -6.37
CA ARG A 138 -3.93 5.65 -5.71
C ARG A 138 -4.44 6.87 -6.48
N THR A 139 -5.75 6.94 -6.65
CA THR A 139 -6.44 8.11 -7.21
C THR A 139 -7.69 8.42 -6.40
N ALA A 140 -8.23 9.61 -6.56
CA ALA A 140 -9.59 9.88 -6.14
C ALA A 140 -10.57 8.89 -6.79
N MET A 141 -11.79 8.77 -6.24
CA MET A 141 -12.85 7.87 -6.73
C MET A 141 -13.35 8.27 -8.11
N ASP A 142 -12.50 8.12 -9.13
CA ASP A 142 -12.79 8.46 -10.52
C ASP A 142 -12.13 7.47 -11.49
N VAL A 143 -12.93 6.87 -12.38
CA VAL A 143 -12.49 5.87 -13.36
C VAL A 143 -11.47 6.45 -14.34
N ASN A 144 -11.64 7.71 -14.76
CA ASN A 144 -10.75 8.33 -15.74
C ASN A 144 -9.40 8.67 -15.11
N LEU A 145 -9.39 9.15 -13.86
CA LEU A 145 -8.15 9.42 -13.12
C LEU A 145 -7.37 8.14 -12.88
N ALA A 146 -8.04 7.05 -12.47
CA ALA A 146 -7.39 5.74 -12.29
C ALA A 146 -6.74 5.27 -13.59
N LYS A 147 -7.47 5.32 -14.69
CA LYS A 147 -6.92 4.95 -16.01
C LYS A 147 -5.78 5.88 -16.44
N GLN A 148 -5.92 7.18 -16.23
CA GLN A 148 -4.89 8.17 -16.59
C GLN A 148 -3.59 7.91 -15.83
N LEU A 149 -3.66 7.64 -14.52
CA LEU A 149 -2.46 7.35 -13.73
C LEU A 149 -1.80 6.06 -14.19
N ASN A 150 -2.56 5.01 -14.51
CA ASN A 150 -2.01 3.76 -15.06
C ASN A 150 -1.31 3.98 -16.40
N ILE A 151 -1.84 4.85 -17.27
CA ILE A 151 -1.18 5.24 -18.53
C ILE A 151 0.14 5.94 -18.23
N LEU A 152 0.15 6.93 -17.33
CA LEU A 152 1.37 7.68 -16.97
C LEU A 152 2.45 6.76 -16.38
N ILE A 153 2.07 5.79 -15.55
CA ILE A 153 2.96 4.79 -14.98
C ILE A 153 3.51 3.86 -16.07
N SER A 154 2.64 3.39 -16.96
CA SER A 154 3.02 2.54 -18.10
C SER A 154 3.96 3.26 -19.07
N ASP A 155 3.73 4.55 -19.35
CA ASP A 155 4.59 5.38 -20.22
C ASP A 155 6.00 5.55 -19.66
N MET A 156 6.20 5.40 -18.36
CA MET A 156 7.52 5.33 -17.73
C MET A 156 8.22 3.98 -17.91
N GLY A 157 7.56 3.00 -18.53
CA GLY A 157 8.07 1.65 -18.74
C GLY A 157 7.74 0.65 -17.64
N MET A 158 6.86 0.99 -16.71
CA MET A 158 6.39 0.04 -15.69
C MET A 158 5.47 -1.00 -16.33
N PRO A 159 5.78 -2.30 -16.21
CA PRO A 159 4.88 -3.36 -16.65
C PRO A 159 3.57 -3.32 -15.85
N LEU A 160 2.43 -3.47 -16.53
CA LEU A 160 1.11 -3.38 -15.89
C LEU A 160 0.86 -4.47 -14.86
N ASP A 161 1.50 -5.62 -14.95
CA ASP A 161 1.47 -6.70 -13.95
C ASP A 161 2.22 -6.37 -12.65
N ARG A 162 2.85 -5.20 -12.59
CA ARG A 162 3.51 -4.64 -11.41
C ARG A 162 2.77 -3.43 -10.83
N VAL A 163 1.54 -3.20 -11.24
CA VAL A 163 0.71 -2.07 -10.77
C VAL A 163 -0.54 -2.61 -10.09
N ILE A 164 -0.81 -2.13 -8.89
CA ILE A 164 -2.04 -2.36 -8.14
C ILE A 164 -2.81 -1.05 -8.13
N MET A 165 -4.09 -1.06 -8.52
CA MET A 165 -4.94 0.13 -8.44
C MET A 165 -5.51 0.29 -7.03
N ASP A 166 -5.52 1.52 -6.55
CA ASP A 166 -6.26 1.93 -5.35
C ASP A 166 -7.15 3.12 -5.71
N PRO A 167 -8.43 2.86 -6.04
CA PRO A 167 -9.35 3.93 -6.44
C PRO A 167 -9.93 4.71 -5.25
N THR A 168 -9.29 4.68 -4.10
CA THR A 168 -9.73 5.21 -2.81
C THR A 168 -11.03 4.55 -2.32
N THR A 169 -11.04 4.10 -1.09
CA THR A 169 -12.24 3.61 -0.41
C THR A 169 -12.96 4.81 0.21
N GLY A 170 -14.27 4.92 0.01
CA GLY A 170 -15.08 5.98 0.59
C GLY A 170 -15.68 5.55 1.93
N ALA A 171 -15.95 6.53 2.79
CA ALA A 171 -16.47 6.30 4.13
C ALA A 171 -17.84 5.61 4.14
N LEU A 172 -18.08 4.77 5.15
CA LEU A 172 -19.39 4.17 5.41
C LEU A 172 -20.42 5.28 5.65
N GLY A 173 -21.51 5.25 4.85
CA GLY A 173 -22.58 6.26 4.92
C GLY A 173 -22.25 7.58 4.23
N TYR A 174 -21.02 7.76 3.71
CA TYR A 174 -20.65 8.94 2.96
C TYR A 174 -19.54 8.67 1.93
N GLY A 175 -19.90 7.99 0.84
CA GLY A 175 -18.99 7.77 -0.29
C GLY A 175 -18.65 6.32 -0.58
N PHE A 176 -18.95 5.38 0.29
CA PHE A 176 -18.69 3.95 0.07
C PHE A 176 -19.31 3.44 -1.24
N GLU A 177 -20.56 3.84 -1.53
CA GLU A 177 -21.26 3.51 -2.77
C GLU A 177 -20.58 4.07 -4.02
N TYR A 178 -19.90 5.20 -3.92
CA TYR A 178 -19.11 5.76 -5.04
C TYR A 178 -17.86 4.94 -5.29
N GLY A 179 -17.14 4.55 -4.25
CA GLY A 179 -15.97 3.65 -4.34
C GLY A 179 -16.37 2.32 -5.00
N TYR A 180 -17.46 1.71 -4.55
CA TYR A 180 -18.01 0.49 -5.16
C TYR A 180 -18.34 0.69 -6.65
N SER A 181 -19.03 1.79 -7.00
CA SER A 181 -19.39 2.09 -8.40
C SER A 181 -18.16 2.29 -9.28
N VAL A 182 -17.10 2.93 -8.78
CA VAL A 182 -15.85 3.11 -9.52
C VAL A 182 -15.18 1.77 -9.78
N MET A 183 -15.07 0.91 -8.77
CA MET A 183 -14.49 -0.43 -8.91
C MET A 183 -15.27 -1.30 -9.90
N GLU A 184 -16.60 -1.28 -9.84
CA GLU A 184 -17.45 -1.99 -10.78
C GLU A 184 -17.23 -1.51 -12.22
N ARG A 185 -17.19 -0.20 -12.45
CA ARG A 185 -16.96 0.39 -13.78
C ARG A 185 -15.57 0.08 -14.31
N LEU A 186 -14.53 0.14 -13.47
CA LEU A 186 -13.18 -0.31 -13.84
C LEU A 186 -13.19 -1.79 -14.23
N ARG A 187 -13.88 -2.64 -13.47
CA ARG A 187 -14.00 -4.06 -13.78
C ARG A 187 -14.75 -4.33 -15.07
N ILE A 188 -15.84 -3.58 -15.35
CA ILE A 188 -16.57 -3.68 -16.62
C ILE A 188 -15.68 -3.28 -17.79
N ALA A 189 -14.93 -2.18 -17.69
CA ALA A 189 -13.99 -1.76 -18.72
C ALA A 189 -12.91 -2.82 -18.97
N ALA A 190 -12.37 -3.43 -17.92
CA ALA A 190 -11.42 -4.54 -18.01
C ALA A 190 -12.00 -5.74 -18.78
N LEU A 191 -13.23 -6.12 -18.49
CA LEU A 191 -13.94 -7.22 -19.18
C LEU A 191 -14.25 -6.90 -20.66
N GLN A 192 -14.35 -5.61 -21.00
CA GLN A 192 -14.49 -5.13 -22.37
C GLN A 192 -13.15 -5.02 -23.13
N GLY A 193 -12.03 -5.37 -22.49
CA GLY A 193 -10.72 -5.44 -23.10
C GLY A 193 -9.84 -4.21 -22.89
N ASP A 194 -10.21 -3.28 -22.01
CA ASP A 194 -9.36 -2.15 -21.66
C ASP A 194 -8.19 -2.60 -20.76
N SER A 195 -7.01 -2.76 -21.33
CA SER A 195 -5.82 -3.25 -20.64
C SER A 195 -5.38 -2.34 -19.49
N MET A 196 -5.67 -1.05 -19.55
CA MET A 196 -5.31 -0.09 -18.49
C MET A 196 -6.17 -0.23 -17.23
N THR A 197 -7.20 -1.06 -17.26
CA THR A 197 -8.08 -1.33 -16.13
C THR A 197 -8.07 -2.81 -15.70
N GLN A 198 -7.28 -3.66 -16.38
CA GLN A 198 -7.13 -5.09 -16.08
C GLN A 198 -6.14 -5.37 -14.94
N LEU A 199 -6.07 -4.49 -13.96
CA LEU A 199 -5.13 -4.57 -12.85
C LEU A 199 -5.87 -4.98 -11.57
N PRO A 200 -5.17 -5.60 -10.59
CA PRO A 200 -5.76 -5.87 -9.29
C PRO A 200 -6.11 -4.55 -8.58
N MET A 201 -7.15 -4.60 -7.75
CA MET A 201 -7.58 -3.45 -6.96
C MET A 201 -7.35 -3.70 -5.47
N LEU A 202 -6.80 -2.71 -4.78
CA LEU A 202 -6.71 -2.64 -3.34
C LEU A 202 -7.87 -1.79 -2.81
N VAL A 203 -8.44 -2.19 -1.69
CA VAL A 203 -9.42 -1.42 -0.92
C VAL A 203 -8.99 -1.37 0.54
N THR A 204 -9.19 -0.25 1.20
CA THR A 204 -8.74 0.02 2.58
C THR A 204 -9.93 0.28 3.52
N PRO A 205 -10.82 -0.70 3.74
CA PRO A 205 -12.02 -0.50 4.56
C PRO A 205 -11.71 -0.24 6.04
N GLY A 206 -10.51 -0.57 6.50
CA GLY A 206 -10.07 -0.32 7.86
C GLY A 206 -9.65 1.12 8.14
N GLU A 207 -9.48 1.94 7.11
CA GLU A 207 -9.18 3.38 7.25
C GLU A 207 -10.44 4.23 7.51
N GLU A 208 -11.66 3.62 7.49
CA GLU A 208 -12.96 4.29 7.53
C GLU A 208 -13.68 4.13 8.89
#